data_a8cbb21f5612a8197af9e360ba28ed19
#
_entry.id   a8cbb21f5612a8197af9e360ba28ed19
#
_cell.length_a   1.000
_cell.length_b   1.000
_cell.length_c   1.000
_cell.angle_alpha   90.00
_cell.angle_beta   90.00
_cell.angle_gamma   90.00
#
_symmetry.space_group_name_H-M   'P 1'
#
loop_
_entity.id
_entity.type
_entity.pdbx_description
1 polymer ?
#
loop_
_entity_poly.entity_id
_entity_poly.type
_entity_poly.pdbx_seq_one_letter_code
_entity_poly.pdbx_strand_id
1 'polypeptide(L)'
;MMNSLLGGRYLLGEMIGTGGMADVYIASDQRLSREVAIKILRSDLAKDPSFVARFRKEAKAAAGLNHPAIVAVYDSGEEPAPYIVMELVTGQTLREMIYTLRDKGQKLPLNRALEIAEGILTGLEFSHARQIVHRDIKPANVMITDSGDVKVMDFGIARAMDDLGATLTNTWNVLGTAQYLSPEQAVGESADSRSDIYSTGCLLFELLAGQPPFTGETPVSIALQHASSVAPRIRTINPELPEGIEKVLAVALAKKPEDRYQSAQEMLDDISRVRAGQEVVAKIPTTPVFTRKSALIYGGAFVASLVLALTGFLLSGNSDNNLPQLPSVVGLTEEKARALLSEYAVTVKSAHDGVIPNDRVASQLPLATTRIKLGDTVVLTVSDGPGEAIVPDNLIGMSLIDARSALTSVGLLVSQTVAAPSDQPQGTVLDVTPTVGSVTVAGSSVVLTIASGEVIVPNLIGVEAIQAKTLLIQAGFLVKEFYDVDSAQPVGVVIRQAPEAGTTQTIGKSVTITINKQP
;
A
#
# COMPACT_ATOMS: atom_id res chain seq x y z
N MET A 1 -26.17 2.24 -13.87
CA MET A 1 -25.50 2.28 -15.19
C MET A 1 -25.63 0.97 -15.99
N MET A 2 -26.31 -0.06 -15.48
CA MET A 2 -26.59 -1.27 -16.26
C MET A 2 -27.42 -0.93 -17.51
N ASN A 3 -27.01 -1.45 -18.67
CA ASN A 3 -27.56 -1.21 -20.00
C ASN A 3 -27.27 0.15 -20.66
N SER A 4 -26.23 0.88 -20.30
CA SER A 4 -25.80 2.05 -21.05
C SER A 4 -24.78 1.68 -22.13
N LEU A 5 -24.97 2.22 -23.35
CA LEU A 5 -24.07 2.03 -24.47
C LEU A 5 -22.94 3.06 -24.41
N LEU A 6 -21.75 2.64 -24.00
CA LEU A 6 -20.58 3.51 -23.88
C LEU A 6 -19.96 3.72 -25.27
N GLY A 7 -19.70 5.00 -25.62
CA GLY A 7 -19.17 5.36 -26.95
C GLY A 7 -19.98 4.85 -28.12
N GLY A 8 -21.28 4.59 -27.94
CA GLY A 8 -22.17 4.05 -29.00
C GLY A 8 -21.83 2.62 -29.44
N ARG A 9 -20.95 1.91 -28.72
CA ARG A 9 -20.42 0.61 -29.13
C ARG A 9 -20.40 -0.45 -28.03
N TYR A 10 -20.09 -0.09 -26.81
CA TYR A 10 -19.84 -1.05 -25.72
C TYR A 10 -21.02 -1.08 -24.75
N LEU A 11 -21.73 -2.19 -24.68
CA LEU A 11 -22.79 -2.39 -23.72
C LEU A 11 -22.19 -2.81 -22.38
N LEU A 12 -22.26 -1.93 -21.36
CA LEU A 12 -21.72 -2.18 -20.04
C LEU A 12 -22.53 -3.25 -19.30
N GLY A 13 -21.81 -4.22 -18.73
CA GLY A 13 -22.32 -5.26 -17.86
C GLY A 13 -22.00 -5.01 -16.39
N GLU A 14 -21.60 -6.08 -15.69
CA GLU A 14 -21.26 -6.02 -14.26
C GLU A 14 -19.88 -5.39 -14.02
N MET A 15 -19.74 -4.78 -12.84
CA MET A 15 -18.46 -4.27 -12.35
C MET A 15 -17.65 -5.43 -11.78
N ILE A 16 -16.44 -5.64 -12.30
CA ILE A 16 -15.51 -6.72 -11.90
C ILE A 16 -14.35 -6.24 -11.04
N GLY A 17 -14.18 -4.93 -10.90
CA GLY A 17 -13.10 -4.38 -10.07
C GLY A 17 -13.29 -2.90 -9.80
N THR A 18 -12.81 -2.45 -8.66
CA THR A 18 -12.73 -1.04 -8.31
C THR A 18 -11.31 -0.72 -7.85
N GLY A 19 -10.75 0.37 -8.34
CA GLY A 19 -9.41 0.85 -8.01
C GLY A 19 -9.42 2.29 -7.52
N GLY A 20 -8.26 2.77 -7.11
CA GLY A 20 -8.11 4.13 -6.58
C GLY A 20 -8.52 5.23 -7.57
N MET A 21 -8.40 4.99 -8.87
CA MET A 21 -8.73 6.02 -9.88
C MET A 21 -9.76 5.58 -10.93
N ALA A 22 -10.07 4.31 -11.06
CA ALA A 22 -10.96 3.79 -12.09
C ALA A 22 -11.70 2.55 -11.63
N ASP A 23 -12.90 2.34 -12.19
CA ASP A 23 -13.68 1.13 -12.02
C ASP A 23 -13.62 0.30 -13.31
N VAL A 24 -13.62 -1.03 -13.18
CA VAL A 24 -13.51 -1.97 -14.29
C VAL A 24 -14.81 -2.76 -14.45
N TYR A 25 -15.33 -2.78 -15.68
CA TYR A 25 -16.58 -3.44 -16.03
C TYR A 25 -16.35 -4.48 -17.12
N ILE A 26 -17.09 -5.59 -17.09
CA ILE A 26 -17.29 -6.41 -18.28
C ILE A 26 -18.18 -5.63 -19.25
N ALA A 27 -17.90 -5.71 -20.52
CA ALA A 27 -18.77 -5.13 -21.55
C ALA A 27 -18.81 -5.98 -22.81
N SER A 28 -19.92 -5.88 -23.54
CA SER A 28 -20.05 -6.49 -24.87
C SER A 28 -19.76 -5.48 -25.96
N ASP A 29 -18.74 -5.73 -26.77
CA ASP A 29 -18.45 -4.98 -28.01
C ASP A 29 -19.51 -5.35 -29.06
N GLN A 30 -20.53 -4.52 -29.24
CA GLN A 30 -21.65 -4.77 -30.13
C GLN A 30 -21.24 -4.82 -31.63
N ARG A 31 -20.07 -4.28 -31.96
CA ARG A 31 -19.56 -4.26 -33.34
C ARG A 31 -18.80 -5.54 -33.71
N LEU A 32 -18.03 -6.09 -32.74
CA LEU A 32 -17.17 -7.26 -32.95
C LEU A 32 -17.72 -8.53 -32.30
N SER A 33 -18.88 -8.44 -31.62
CA SER A 33 -19.55 -9.56 -30.93
C SER A 33 -18.61 -10.33 -30.00
N ARG A 34 -17.87 -9.60 -29.16
CA ARG A 34 -16.95 -10.17 -28.18
C ARG A 34 -17.09 -9.48 -26.83
N GLU A 35 -16.71 -10.17 -25.76
CA GLU A 35 -16.57 -9.57 -24.44
C GLU A 35 -15.22 -8.86 -24.30
N VAL A 36 -15.23 -7.75 -23.56
CA VAL A 36 -14.08 -6.91 -23.26
C VAL A 36 -14.14 -6.44 -21.82
N ALA A 37 -13.01 -6.07 -21.25
CA ALA A 37 -12.98 -5.31 -20.01
C ALA A 37 -12.89 -3.81 -20.32
N ILE A 38 -13.64 -3.00 -19.59
CA ILE A 38 -13.60 -1.53 -19.75
C ILE A 38 -13.24 -0.89 -18.42
N LYS A 39 -12.12 -0.20 -18.39
CA LYS A 39 -11.64 0.61 -17.26
C LYS A 39 -12.14 2.04 -17.45
N ILE A 40 -12.97 2.55 -16.54
CA ILE A 40 -13.59 3.88 -16.63
C ILE A 40 -13.03 4.74 -15.49
N LEU A 41 -12.52 5.92 -15.83
CA LEU A 41 -12.05 6.89 -14.84
C LEU A 41 -13.22 7.32 -13.94
N ARG A 42 -13.04 7.29 -12.63
CA ARG A 42 -14.08 7.67 -11.66
C ARG A 42 -14.50 9.11 -11.85
N SER A 43 -15.80 9.37 -11.69
CA SER A 43 -16.42 10.68 -11.98
C SER A 43 -15.93 11.82 -11.08
N ASP A 44 -15.49 11.51 -9.86
CA ASP A 44 -14.86 12.46 -8.94
C ASP A 44 -13.48 12.92 -9.45
N LEU A 45 -12.69 12.01 -10.04
CA LEU A 45 -11.37 12.28 -10.59
C LEU A 45 -11.40 12.78 -12.05
N ALA A 46 -12.44 12.46 -12.79
CA ALA A 46 -12.61 12.93 -14.18
C ALA A 46 -12.75 14.45 -14.32
N LYS A 47 -12.98 15.15 -13.20
CA LYS A 47 -13.02 16.62 -13.13
C LYS A 47 -11.63 17.27 -13.04
N ASP A 48 -10.62 16.51 -12.65
CA ASP A 48 -9.24 17.00 -12.53
C ASP A 48 -8.45 16.67 -13.80
N PRO A 49 -8.00 17.70 -14.56
CA PRO A 49 -7.26 17.51 -15.81
C PRO A 49 -5.98 16.67 -15.65
N SER A 50 -5.37 16.66 -14.46
CA SER A 50 -4.16 15.90 -14.21
C SER A 50 -4.42 14.40 -14.22
N PHE A 51 -5.52 13.94 -13.63
CA PHE A 51 -5.93 12.53 -13.67
C PHE A 51 -6.35 12.09 -15.08
N VAL A 52 -7.07 12.94 -15.81
CA VAL A 52 -7.44 12.69 -17.21
C VAL A 52 -6.19 12.54 -18.08
N ALA A 53 -5.22 13.44 -17.95
CA ALA A 53 -3.97 13.39 -18.69
C ALA A 53 -3.16 12.11 -18.40
N ARG A 54 -3.08 11.69 -17.13
CA ARG A 54 -2.43 10.44 -16.72
C ARG A 54 -3.13 9.22 -17.32
N PHE A 55 -4.45 9.15 -17.22
CA PHE A 55 -5.26 8.07 -17.74
C PHE A 55 -5.10 7.92 -19.27
N ARG A 56 -5.09 9.04 -20.02
CA ARG A 56 -4.81 9.06 -21.46
C ARG A 56 -3.39 8.58 -21.79
N LYS A 57 -2.40 9.00 -21.00
CA LYS A 57 -1.00 8.58 -21.18
C LYS A 57 -0.83 7.08 -20.97
N GLU A 58 -1.50 6.50 -19.96
CA GLU A 58 -1.54 5.07 -19.70
C GLU A 58 -2.15 4.31 -20.90
N ALA A 59 -3.34 4.75 -21.37
CA ALA A 59 -3.98 4.16 -22.52
C ALA A 59 -3.08 4.16 -23.78
N LYS A 60 -2.46 5.31 -24.07
CA LYS A 60 -1.60 5.49 -25.25
C LYS A 60 -0.36 4.59 -25.22
N ALA A 61 0.24 4.41 -24.07
CA ALA A 61 1.42 3.58 -23.95
C ALA A 61 1.11 2.08 -24.02
N ALA A 62 0.02 1.66 -23.35
CA ALA A 62 -0.42 0.27 -23.39
C ALA A 62 -0.94 -0.14 -24.79
N ALA A 63 -1.52 0.78 -25.55
CA ALA A 63 -2.00 0.52 -26.93
C ALA A 63 -0.89 0.07 -27.90
N GLY A 64 0.38 0.41 -27.63
CA GLY A 64 1.53 -0.04 -28.43
C GLY A 64 2.04 -1.45 -28.07
N LEU A 65 1.47 -2.08 -27.05
CA LEU A 65 1.94 -3.37 -26.54
C LEU A 65 0.98 -4.50 -26.96
N ASN A 66 1.48 -5.40 -27.81
CA ASN A 66 0.75 -6.62 -28.19
C ASN A 66 1.66 -7.83 -27.95
N HIS A 67 1.46 -8.51 -26.81
CA HIS A 67 2.27 -9.64 -26.38
C HIS A 67 1.41 -10.60 -25.53
N PRO A 68 1.60 -11.94 -25.63
CA PRO A 68 0.81 -12.91 -24.86
C PRO A 68 0.82 -12.68 -23.35
N ALA A 69 1.93 -12.24 -22.78
CA ALA A 69 2.07 -11.95 -21.36
C ALA A 69 1.65 -10.53 -20.95
N ILE A 70 1.02 -9.75 -21.83
CA ILE A 70 0.53 -8.41 -21.56
C ILE A 70 -0.95 -8.33 -21.91
N VAL A 71 -1.77 -7.69 -21.07
CA VAL A 71 -3.18 -7.43 -21.36
C VAL A 71 -3.28 -6.46 -22.53
N ALA A 72 -3.94 -6.86 -23.60
CA ALA A 72 -4.06 -6.05 -24.81
C ALA A 72 -5.04 -4.90 -24.61
N VAL A 73 -4.65 -3.68 -25.02
CA VAL A 73 -5.56 -2.53 -25.13
C VAL A 73 -6.11 -2.46 -26.53
N TYR A 74 -7.44 -2.41 -26.66
CA TYR A 74 -8.13 -2.44 -27.94
C TYR A 74 -8.61 -1.09 -28.42
N ASP A 75 -9.01 -0.22 -27.47
CA ASP A 75 -9.63 1.06 -27.80
C ASP A 75 -9.60 1.99 -26.58
N SER A 76 -9.87 3.26 -26.77
CA SER A 76 -10.09 4.22 -25.69
C SER A 76 -11.06 5.31 -26.14
N GLY A 77 -11.76 5.91 -25.19
CA GLY A 77 -12.69 7.01 -25.46
C GLY A 77 -12.80 7.98 -24.28
N GLU A 78 -13.55 9.05 -24.48
CA GLU A 78 -13.61 10.16 -23.52
C GLU A 78 -15.01 10.48 -23.01
N GLU A 79 -16.07 10.04 -23.68
CA GLU A 79 -17.45 10.34 -23.32
C GLU A 79 -18.22 9.09 -22.86
N PRO A 80 -19.00 9.17 -21.77
CA PRO A 80 -19.27 10.31 -20.87
C PRO A 80 -18.14 10.57 -19.84
N ALA A 81 -17.18 9.69 -19.73
CA ALA A 81 -15.96 9.81 -18.93
C ALA A 81 -14.82 9.09 -19.68
N PRO A 82 -13.54 9.44 -19.46
CA PRO A 82 -12.43 8.72 -20.05
C PRO A 82 -12.47 7.21 -19.73
N TYR A 83 -12.31 6.37 -20.77
CA TYR A 83 -12.32 4.92 -20.62
C TYR A 83 -11.28 4.24 -21.51
N ILE A 84 -10.85 3.06 -21.09
CA ILE A 84 -9.92 2.18 -21.83
C ILE A 84 -10.62 0.84 -22.02
N VAL A 85 -10.65 0.36 -23.26
CA VAL A 85 -11.18 -0.95 -23.64
C VAL A 85 -10.02 -1.92 -23.79
N MET A 86 -10.06 -3.01 -23.07
CA MET A 86 -8.96 -3.96 -23.03
C MET A 86 -9.46 -5.42 -23.07
N GLU A 87 -8.54 -6.33 -23.23
CA GLU A 87 -8.77 -7.76 -23.16
C GLU A 87 -9.45 -8.12 -21.84
N LEU A 88 -10.55 -8.86 -21.91
CA LEU A 88 -11.14 -9.50 -20.73
C LEU A 88 -10.36 -10.77 -20.45
N VAL A 89 -9.60 -10.75 -19.36
CA VAL A 89 -8.82 -11.90 -18.88
C VAL A 89 -9.65 -12.66 -17.87
N THR A 90 -9.95 -13.93 -18.15
CA THR A 90 -10.56 -14.85 -17.18
C THR A 90 -9.50 -15.49 -16.31
N GLY A 91 -9.72 -15.52 -14.99
CA GLY A 91 -8.77 -16.00 -14.00
C GLY A 91 -8.77 -15.16 -12.74
N GLN A 92 -7.65 -15.13 -12.03
CA GLN A 92 -7.49 -14.39 -10.78
C GLN A 92 -6.23 -13.53 -10.79
N THR A 93 -6.22 -12.47 -9.99
CA THR A 93 -4.99 -11.72 -9.75
C THR A 93 -3.99 -12.54 -8.93
N LEU A 94 -2.71 -12.28 -9.11
CA LEU A 94 -1.68 -12.92 -8.30
C LEU A 94 -1.82 -12.55 -6.81
N ARG A 95 -2.40 -11.38 -6.50
CA ARG A 95 -2.75 -10.97 -5.15
C ARG A 95 -3.78 -11.93 -4.53
N GLU A 96 -4.85 -12.22 -5.23
CA GLU A 96 -5.91 -13.16 -4.78
C GLU A 96 -5.35 -14.57 -4.59
N MET A 97 -4.48 -15.01 -5.52
CA MET A 97 -3.78 -16.30 -5.39
C MET A 97 -2.93 -16.35 -4.11
N ILE A 98 -2.12 -15.33 -3.84
CA ILE A 98 -1.27 -15.24 -2.64
C ILE A 98 -2.13 -15.27 -1.37
N TYR A 99 -3.23 -14.52 -1.33
CA TYR A 99 -4.14 -14.53 -0.18
C TYR A 99 -4.78 -15.91 0.03
N THR A 100 -5.23 -16.56 -1.05
CA THR A 100 -5.83 -17.89 -0.97
C THR A 100 -4.83 -18.94 -0.45
N LEU A 101 -3.59 -18.90 -0.91
CA LEU A 101 -2.53 -19.79 -0.44
C LEU A 101 -2.21 -19.56 1.04
N ARG A 102 -2.09 -18.28 1.42
CA ARG A 102 -1.81 -17.87 2.79
C ARG A 102 -2.92 -18.30 3.76
N ASP A 103 -4.17 -18.12 3.37
CA ASP A 103 -5.33 -18.48 4.17
C ASP A 103 -5.41 -20.00 4.40
N LYS A 104 -4.99 -20.79 3.41
CA LYS A 104 -4.89 -22.24 3.48
C LYS A 104 -3.58 -22.75 4.12
N GLY A 105 -2.69 -21.88 4.55
CA GLY A 105 -1.36 -22.26 5.06
C GLY A 105 -0.48 -22.98 4.02
N GLN A 106 -0.74 -22.76 2.73
CA GLN A 106 -0.04 -23.39 1.62
C GLN A 106 1.04 -22.48 1.05
N LYS A 107 2.11 -23.07 0.56
CA LYS A 107 3.18 -22.37 -0.18
C LYS A 107 3.07 -22.68 -1.67
N LEU A 108 3.42 -21.71 -2.50
CA LEU A 108 3.49 -21.94 -3.93
C LEU A 108 4.70 -22.86 -4.25
N PRO A 109 4.53 -23.90 -5.06
CA PRO A 109 5.66 -24.72 -5.52
C PRO A 109 6.71 -23.88 -6.25
N LEU A 110 8.00 -24.17 -6.03
CA LEU A 110 9.10 -23.44 -6.65
C LEU A 110 8.94 -23.27 -8.17
N ASN A 111 8.70 -24.36 -8.89
CA ASN A 111 8.57 -24.31 -10.35
C ASN A 111 7.45 -23.35 -10.79
N ARG A 112 6.33 -23.33 -10.04
CA ARG A 112 5.22 -22.43 -10.35
C ARG A 112 5.57 -20.97 -10.09
N ALA A 113 6.30 -20.68 -9.01
CA ALA A 113 6.80 -19.33 -8.74
C ALA A 113 7.76 -18.84 -9.85
N LEU A 114 8.63 -19.74 -10.35
CA LEU A 114 9.55 -19.43 -11.44
C LEU A 114 8.81 -19.20 -12.77
N GLU A 115 7.82 -20.03 -13.12
CA GLU A 115 6.97 -19.83 -14.31
C GLU A 115 6.25 -18.49 -14.30
N ILE A 116 5.74 -18.08 -13.14
CA ILE A 116 5.10 -16.76 -12.98
C ILE A 116 6.11 -15.64 -13.21
N ALA A 117 7.30 -15.75 -12.62
CA ALA A 117 8.36 -14.76 -12.82
C ALA A 117 8.84 -14.71 -14.29
N GLU A 118 8.99 -15.86 -14.95
CA GLU A 118 9.33 -15.96 -16.38
C GLU A 118 8.28 -15.25 -17.25
N GLY A 119 6.98 -15.48 -16.98
CA GLY A 119 5.89 -14.82 -17.70
C GLY A 119 5.92 -13.28 -17.53
N ILE A 120 6.15 -12.79 -16.32
CA ILE A 120 6.29 -11.35 -16.04
C ILE A 120 7.48 -10.78 -16.80
N LEU A 121 8.66 -11.40 -16.67
CA LEU A 121 9.89 -10.93 -17.31
C LEU A 121 9.81 -10.94 -18.84
N THR A 122 9.14 -11.93 -19.44
CA THR A 122 8.92 -11.98 -20.88
C THR A 122 8.08 -10.79 -21.37
N GLY A 123 7.01 -10.43 -20.61
CA GLY A 123 6.22 -9.23 -20.88
C GLY A 123 7.02 -7.93 -20.70
N LEU A 124 7.83 -7.86 -19.65
CA LEU A 124 8.69 -6.70 -19.38
C LEU A 124 9.77 -6.52 -20.44
N GLU A 125 10.45 -7.60 -20.87
CA GLU A 125 11.44 -7.50 -21.94
C GLU A 125 10.83 -6.93 -23.23
N PHE A 126 9.62 -7.39 -23.59
CA PHE A 126 8.90 -6.87 -24.74
C PHE A 126 8.57 -5.38 -24.64
N SER A 127 8.17 -4.90 -23.44
CA SER A 127 7.85 -3.49 -23.21
C SER A 127 9.10 -2.61 -23.13
N HIS A 128 10.15 -3.10 -22.47
CA HIS A 128 11.44 -2.40 -22.32
C HIS A 128 12.14 -2.19 -23.68
N ALA A 129 12.08 -3.18 -24.58
CA ALA A 129 12.57 -3.04 -25.94
C ALA A 129 11.85 -1.90 -26.73
N ARG A 130 10.67 -1.47 -26.25
CA ARG A 130 9.89 -0.34 -26.79
C ARG A 130 10.00 0.91 -25.95
N GLN A 131 10.96 0.94 -25.02
CA GLN A 131 11.19 2.05 -24.09
C GLN A 131 9.98 2.36 -23.17
N ILE A 132 9.14 1.34 -22.92
CA ILE A 132 8.00 1.45 -22.01
C ILE A 132 8.35 0.70 -20.73
N VAL A 133 8.50 1.45 -19.64
CA VAL A 133 8.76 0.94 -18.29
C VAL A 133 7.45 0.87 -17.53
N HIS A 134 7.20 -0.23 -16.83
CA HIS A 134 5.93 -0.49 -16.13
C HIS A 134 5.78 0.36 -14.86
N ARG A 135 6.82 0.43 -14.01
CA ARG A 135 6.93 1.27 -12.80
C ARG A 135 6.00 0.91 -11.62
N ASP A 136 5.13 -0.07 -11.77
CA ASP A 136 4.18 -0.50 -10.73
C ASP A 136 3.95 -2.02 -10.76
N ILE A 137 5.02 -2.82 -10.92
CA ILE A 137 4.95 -4.28 -10.85
C ILE A 137 4.63 -4.70 -9.41
N LYS A 138 3.48 -5.37 -9.25
CA LYS A 138 2.97 -5.89 -7.97
C LYS A 138 1.95 -6.99 -8.22
N PRO A 139 1.61 -7.84 -7.22
CA PRO A 139 0.66 -8.94 -7.41
C PRO A 139 -0.74 -8.54 -7.90
N ALA A 140 -1.20 -7.31 -7.61
CA ALA A 140 -2.48 -6.82 -8.09
C ALA A 140 -2.49 -6.50 -9.60
N ASN A 141 -1.32 -6.27 -10.20
CA ASN A 141 -1.16 -5.91 -11.61
C ASN A 141 -0.68 -7.11 -12.46
N VAL A 142 -0.76 -8.32 -11.90
CA VAL A 142 -0.45 -9.56 -12.61
C VAL A 142 -1.64 -10.49 -12.47
N MET A 143 -2.17 -10.98 -13.59
CA MET A 143 -3.23 -11.98 -13.63
C MET A 143 -2.67 -13.35 -13.99
N ILE A 144 -3.28 -14.38 -13.43
CA ILE A 144 -3.09 -15.77 -13.81
C ILE A 144 -4.39 -16.22 -14.45
N THR A 145 -4.34 -16.57 -15.74
CA THR A 145 -5.50 -17.04 -16.49
C THR A 145 -5.96 -18.42 -16.00
N ASP A 146 -7.16 -18.82 -16.40
CA ASP A 146 -7.67 -20.17 -16.11
C ASP A 146 -6.81 -21.29 -16.75
N SER A 147 -6.09 -20.98 -17.85
CA SER A 147 -5.08 -21.87 -18.47
C SER A 147 -3.75 -21.88 -17.71
N GLY A 148 -3.56 -20.97 -16.75
CA GLY A 148 -2.34 -20.83 -15.98
C GLY A 148 -1.32 -19.85 -16.58
N ASP A 149 -1.64 -19.18 -17.67
CA ASP A 149 -0.75 -18.19 -18.29
C ASP A 149 -0.70 -16.90 -17.48
N VAL A 150 0.42 -16.19 -17.59
CA VAL A 150 0.66 -14.92 -16.91
C VAL A 150 0.30 -13.75 -17.82
N LYS A 151 -0.42 -12.76 -17.29
CA LYS A 151 -0.70 -11.51 -17.99
C LYS A 151 -0.43 -10.31 -17.07
N VAL A 152 0.48 -9.45 -17.51
CA VAL A 152 0.80 -8.17 -16.86
C VAL A 152 -0.20 -7.11 -17.34
N MET A 153 -0.75 -6.37 -16.42
CA MET A 153 -1.77 -5.34 -16.67
C MET A 153 -1.36 -4.00 -16.03
N ASP A 154 -2.01 -2.92 -16.42
CA ASP A 154 -1.87 -1.58 -15.82
C ASP A 154 -0.43 -1.03 -15.87
N PHE A 155 0.11 -0.81 -17.09
CA PHE A 155 1.41 -0.15 -17.26
C PHE A 155 1.41 1.26 -16.67
N GLY A 156 2.06 1.41 -15.49
CA GLY A 156 1.98 2.54 -14.57
C GLY A 156 2.71 3.82 -15.03
N ILE A 157 2.48 4.26 -16.28
CA ILE A 157 3.04 5.51 -16.83
C ILE A 157 2.53 6.75 -16.11
N ALA A 158 1.47 6.60 -15.31
CA ALA A 158 0.88 7.67 -14.51
C ALA A 158 1.75 8.16 -13.33
N ARG A 159 2.83 7.44 -12.97
CA ARG A 159 3.80 7.84 -11.96
C ARG A 159 5.01 8.56 -12.57
N ALA A 160 4.78 9.55 -13.43
CA ALA A 160 5.85 10.41 -13.91
C ALA A 160 6.31 11.39 -12.81
N MET A 161 7.59 11.76 -12.85
CA MET A 161 8.37 12.49 -11.86
C MET A 161 7.81 13.82 -11.35
N ASP A 162 6.75 14.39 -11.96
CA ASP A 162 6.21 15.70 -11.59
C ASP A 162 5.35 15.70 -10.31
N ASP A 163 5.03 14.51 -9.76
CA ASP A 163 4.14 14.36 -8.60
C ASP A 163 4.87 14.07 -7.27
N LEU A 164 6.19 13.91 -7.26
CA LEU A 164 6.92 13.48 -6.05
C LEU A 164 7.00 14.57 -4.96
N GLY A 165 6.83 15.83 -5.33
CA GLY A 165 6.78 16.94 -4.36
C GLY A 165 5.45 17.11 -3.65
N ALA A 166 4.34 16.70 -4.27
CA ALA A 166 2.98 16.87 -3.74
C ALA A 166 2.32 15.55 -3.27
N THR A 167 2.88 14.39 -3.62
CA THR A 167 2.20 13.10 -3.54
C THR A 167 2.69 12.19 -2.40
N LEU A 168 3.77 12.52 -1.72
CA LEU A 168 4.21 11.80 -0.51
C LEU A 168 3.18 11.88 0.63
N THR A 169 2.27 12.84 0.58
CA THR A 169 1.25 13.06 1.60
C THR A 169 -0.16 12.57 1.24
N ASN A 170 -0.55 12.49 -0.05
CA ASN A 170 -1.96 12.28 -0.39
C ASN A 170 -2.34 11.03 -1.20
N THR A 171 -1.39 10.28 -1.78
CA THR A 171 -1.73 9.11 -2.64
C THR A 171 -1.20 7.77 -2.11
N TRP A 172 -0.56 7.74 -0.95
CA TRP A 172 0.01 6.54 -0.32
C TRP A 172 -1.02 5.73 0.47
N ASN A 173 -2.31 5.98 0.31
CA ASN A 173 -3.40 5.28 1.00
C ASN A 173 -3.58 3.80 0.64
N VAL A 174 -2.65 3.19 -0.12
CA VAL A 174 -2.66 1.75 -0.35
C VAL A 174 -1.38 1.15 0.22
N LEU A 175 -1.45 0.67 1.45
CA LEU A 175 -0.39 -0.03 2.19
C LEU A 175 0.31 -1.13 1.35
N GLY A 176 -0.40 -1.73 0.38
CA GLY A 176 0.11 -2.79 -0.48
C GLY A 176 1.03 -2.35 -1.62
N THR A 177 1.12 -1.06 -1.95
CA THR A 177 1.94 -0.60 -3.09
C THR A 177 3.38 -0.30 -2.68
N ALA A 178 3.64 0.09 -1.43
CA ALA A 178 4.99 0.39 -0.95
C ALA A 178 5.92 -0.83 -0.93
N GLN A 179 5.36 -2.04 -0.82
CA GLN A 179 6.09 -3.32 -0.69
C GLN A 179 6.91 -3.73 -1.92
N TYR A 180 6.69 -3.08 -3.07
CA TYR A 180 7.34 -3.44 -4.34
C TYR A 180 8.07 -2.26 -4.98
N LEU A 181 8.21 -1.13 -4.27
CA LEU A 181 8.93 0.05 -4.76
C LEU A 181 10.41 -0.28 -4.94
N SER A 182 10.99 0.22 -6.02
CA SER A 182 12.45 0.21 -6.15
C SER A 182 13.09 1.28 -5.25
N PRO A 183 14.38 1.12 -4.87
CA PRO A 183 15.11 2.09 -4.07
C PRO A 183 15.04 3.52 -4.62
N GLU A 184 15.25 3.67 -5.92
CA GLU A 184 15.16 4.95 -6.62
C GLU A 184 13.76 5.57 -6.56
N GLN A 185 12.71 4.74 -6.70
CA GLN A 185 11.33 5.20 -6.51
C GLN A 185 11.06 5.63 -5.05
N ALA A 186 11.61 4.89 -4.09
CA ALA A 186 11.43 5.20 -2.67
C ALA A 186 12.04 6.55 -2.27
N VAL A 187 13.10 6.99 -2.94
CA VAL A 187 13.75 8.30 -2.70
C VAL A 187 13.35 9.37 -3.72
N GLY A 188 12.44 9.06 -4.63
CA GLY A 188 11.92 10.02 -5.60
C GLY A 188 12.79 10.24 -6.83
N GLU A 189 13.71 9.34 -7.10
CA GLU A 189 14.54 9.37 -8.30
C GLU A 189 13.83 8.73 -9.51
N SER A 190 14.41 8.91 -10.69
CA SER A 190 13.85 8.42 -11.95
C SER A 190 13.91 6.90 -12.03
N ALA A 191 12.77 6.25 -12.23
CA ALA A 191 12.66 4.82 -12.46
C ALA A 191 12.94 4.47 -13.92
N ASP A 192 13.80 3.46 -14.15
CA ASP A 192 14.06 2.86 -15.45
C ASP A 192 13.64 1.37 -15.50
N SER A 193 14.00 0.63 -16.56
CA SER A 193 13.69 -0.78 -16.72
C SER A 193 14.18 -1.66 -15.55
N ARG A 194 15.28 -1.28 -14.88
CA ARG A 194 15.86 -1.98 -13.74
C ARG A 194 15.03 -1.82 -12.45
N SER A 195 14.14 -0.82 -12.41
CA SER A 195 13.14 -0.69 -11.35
C SER A 195 12.09 -1.80 -11.41
N ASP A 196 11.64 -2.16 -12.62
CA ASP A 196 10.70 -3.27 -12.83
C ASP A 196 11.34 -4.62 -12.47
N ILE A 197 12.64 -4.79 -12.75
CA ILE A 197 13.42 -5.97 -12.35
C ILE A 197 13.47 -6.10 -10.83
N TYR A 198 13.73 -5.01 -10.12
CA TYR A 198 13.70 -4.99 -8.65
C TYR A 198 12.32 -5.35 -8.10
N SER A 199 11.26 -4.76 -8.63
CA SER A 199 9.89 -5.04 -8.23
C SER A 199 9.49 -6.49 -8.51
N THR A 200 9.95 -7.06 -9.64
CA THR A 200 9.79 -8.48 -9.96
C THR A 200 10.55 -9.36 -8.96
N GLY A 201 11.74 -8.94 -8.53
CA GLY A 201 12.50 -9.58 -7.46
C GLY A 201 11.75 -9.60 -6.12
N CYS A 202 11.11 -8.48 -5.74
CA CYS A 202 10.26 -8.40 -4.54
C CYS A 202 9.08 -9.36 -4.63
N LEU A 203 8.44 -9.42 -5.80
CA LEU A 203 7.30 -10.29 -6.05
C LEU A 203 7.71 -11.77 -6.02
N LEU A 204 8.81 -12.15 -6.65
CA LEU A 204 9.34 -13.52 -6.60
C LEU A 204 9.73 -13.91 -5.17
N PHE A 205 10.34 -13.00 -4.40
CA PHE A 205 10.62 -13.21 -3.00
C PHE A 205 9.35 -13.54 -2.21
N GLU A 206 8.27 -12.78 -2.41
CA GLU A 206 7.00 -13.01 -1.74
C GLU A 206 6.37 -14.35 -2.12
N LEU A 207 6.39 -14.72 -3.41
CA LEU A 207 5.88 -16.02 -3.87
C LEU A 207 6.57 -17.21 -3.18
N LEU A 208 7.86 -17.07 -2.89
CA LEU A 208 8.70 -18.12 -2.30
C LEU A 208 8.70 -18.09 -0.76
N ALA A 209 8.59 -16.91 -0.16
CA ALA A 209 8.64 -16.71 1.29
C ALA A 209 7.25 -16.67 1.93
N GLY A 210 6.18 -16.36 1.14
CA GLY A 210 4.82 -16.08 1.65
C GLY A 210 4.65 -14.67 2.22
N GLN A 211 5.70 -13.84 2.16
CA GLN A 211 5.70 -12.43 2.59
C GLN A 211 6.71 -11.63 1.77
N PRO A 212 6.48 -10.33 1.56
CA PRO A 212 7.43 -9.48 0.84
C PRO A 212 8.75 -9.32 1.59
N PRO A 213 9.86 -8.92 0.90
CA PRO A 213 11.18 -8.79 1.53
C PRO A 213 11.24 -7.73 2.62
N PHE A 214 10.39 -6.72 2.54
CA PHE A 214 10.30 -5.64 3.52
C PHE A 214 8.85 -5.45 3.96
N THR A 215 8.67 -5.31 5.28
CA THR A 215 7.38 -5.10 5.93
C THR A 215 7.52 -3.98 6.96
N GLY A 216 6.42 -3.30 7.26
CA GLY A 216 6.42 -2.21 8.24
C GLY A 216 5.02 -1.70 8.51
N GLU A 217 4.87 -0.95 9.58
CA GLU A 217 3.58 -0.41 10.01
C GLU A 217 3.09 0.73 9.10
N THR A 218 4.02 1.42 8.43
CA THR A 218 3.71 2.55 7.54
C THR A 218 4.35 2.37 6.16
N PRO A 219 3.74 2.90 5.09
CA PRO A 219 4.34 2.93 3.76
C PRO A 219 5.72 3.60 3.73
N VAL A 220 5.92 4.63 4.57
CA VAL A 220 7.20 5.35 4.68
C VAL A 220 8.28 4.44 5.27
N SER A 221 7.97 3.67 6.32
CA SER A 221 8.94 2.72 6.92
C SER A 221 9.35 1.63 5.93
N ILE A 222 8.41 1.17 5.09
CA ILE A 222 8.69 0.21 4.03
C ILE A 222 9.56 0.83 2.94
N ALA A 223 9.24 2.07 2.50
CA ALA A 223 10.03 2.79 1.50
C ALA A 223 11.48 3.02 1.96
N LEU A 224 11.69 3.40 3.23
CA LEU A 224 13.03 3.53 3.82
C LEU A 224 13.81 2.21 3.81
N GLN A 225 13.16 1.08 4.07
CA GLN A 225 13.80 -0.23 3.98
C GLN A 225 14.18 -0.56 2.52
N HIS A 226 13.33 -0.24 1.55
CA HIS A 226 13.67 -0.39 0.13
C HIS A 226 14.88 0.48 -0.23
N ALA A 227 14.97 1.70 0.26
CA ALA A 227 16.08 2.61 -0.03
C ALA A 227 17.41 2.13 0.59
N SER A 228 17.39 1.60 1.83
CA SER A 228 18.63 1.46 2.63
C SER A 228 18.88 0.06 3.19
N SER A 229 17.86 -0.77 3.46
CA SER A 229 18.04 -2.05 4.14
C SER A 229 18.38 -3.18 3.18
N VAL A 230 19.31 -4.05 3.55
CA VAL A 230 19.62 -5.25 2.77
C VAL A 230 18.43 -6.23 2.83
N ALA A 231 18.05 -6.80 1.69
CA ALA A 231 16.99 -7.80 1.63
C ALA A 231 17.37 -9.05 2.44
N PRO A 232 16.42 -9.66 3.17
CA PRO A 232 16.68 -10.91 3.87
C PRO A 232 17.12 -12.02 2.91
N ARG A 233 17.98 -12.91 3.36
CA ARG A 233 18.33 -14.10 2.58
C ARG A 233 17.14 -15.04 2.53
N ILE A 234 16.67 -15.38 1.33
CA ILE A 234 15.48 -16.22 1.15
C ILE A 234 15.62 -17.59 1.81
N ARG A 235 16.82 -18.17 1.80
CA ARG A 235 17.10 -19.47 2.39
C ARG A 235 17.14 -19.48 3.93
N THR A 236 17.15 -18.33 4.57
CA THR A 236 16.90 -18.25 6.03
C THR A 236 15.43 -18.46 6.37
N ILE A 237 14.51 -18.18 5.42
CA ILE A 237 13.06 -18.35 5.56
C ILE A 237 12.62 -19.70 4.99
N ASN A 238 13.22 -20.11 3.88
CA ASN A 238 12.93 -21.38 3.22
C ASN A 238 14.25 -22.07 2.82
N PRO A 239 14.85 -22.88 3.71
CA PRO A 239 16.15 -23.53 3.48
C PRO A 239 16.18 -24.55 2.34
N GLU A 240 15.01 -25.05 1.91
CA GLU A 240 14.88 -26.04 0.84
C GLU A 240 15.11 -25.47 -0.56
N LEU A 241 15.08 -24.14 -0.70
CA LEU A 241 15.28 -23.48 -1.98
C LEU A 241 16.72 -23.67 -2.49
N PRO A 242 16.89 -23.85 -3.82
CA PRO A 242 18.19 -23.92 -4.45
C PRO A 242 19.04 -22.67 -4.20
N GLU A 243 20.36 -22.81 -4.10
CA GLU A 243 21.27 -21.68 -3.93
C GLU A 243 21.17 -20.67 -5.11
N GLY A 244 20.88 -21.16 -6.31
CA GLY A 244 20.67 -20.32 -7.49
C GLY A 244 19.57 -19.28 -7.30
N ILE A 245 18.48 -19.61 -6.60
CA ILE A 245 17.41 -18.65 -6.28
C ILE A 245 17.88 -17.54 -5.34
N GLU A 246 18.71 -17.88 -4.35
CA GLU A 246 19.29 -16.85 -3.47
C GLU A 246 20.19 -15.89 -4.25
N LYS A 247 20.95 -16.40 -5.23
CA LYS A 247 21.78 -15.58 -6.13
C LYS A 247 20.92 -14.66 -7.01
N VAL A 248 19.87 -15.21 -7.65
CA VAL A 248 18.94 -14.42 -8.49
C VAL A 248 18.33 -13.27 -7.68
N LEU A 249 17.79 -13.57 -6.49
CA LEU A 249 17.18 -12.56 -5.65
C LEU A 249 18.19 -11.55 -5.12
N ALA A 250 19.40 -11.96 -4.78
CA ALA A 250 20.46 -11.06 -4.32
C ALA A 250 20.84 -10.00 -5.39
N VAL A 251 20.88 -10.42 -6.66
CA VAL A 251 21.15 -9.51 -7.79
C VAL A 251 19.94 -8.65 -8.10
N ALA A 252 18.74 -9.22 -8.20
CA ALA A 252 17.53 -8.46 -8.52
C ALA A 252 17.21 -7.39 -7.46
N LEU A 253 17.46 -7.69 -6.17
CA LEU A 253 17.19 -6.81 -5.03
C LEU A 253 18.39 -5.93 -4.62
N ALA A 254 19.42 -5.84 -5.46
CA ALA A 254 20.54 -4.93 -5.24
C ALA A 254 20.05 -3.47 -5.20
N LYS A 255 20.63 -2.65 -4.30
CA LYS A 255 20.15 -1.28 -4.08
C LYS A 255 20.47 -0.36 -5.24
N LYS A 256 21.67 -0.46 -5.77
CA LYS A 256 22.08 0.34 -6.92
C LYS A 256 21.61 -0.32 -8.22
N PRO A 257 20.97 0.44 -9.13
CA PRO A 257 20.52 -0.10 -10.42
C PRO A 257 21.65 -0.78 -11.23
N GLU A 258 22.87 -0.26 -11.17
CA GLU A 258 24.04 -0.82 -11.85
C GLU A 258 24.48 -2.19 -11.33
N ASP A 259 24.10 -2.54 -10.11
CA ASP A 259 24.41 -3.81 -9.46
C ASP A 259 23.33 -4.89 -9.72
N ARG A 260 22.23 -4.53 -10.42
CA ARG A 260 21.13 -5.45 -10.78
C ARG A 260 21.35 -6.08 -12.14
N TYR A 261 20.47 -7.00 -12.53
CA TYR A 261 20.31 -7.38 -13.93
C TYR A 261 20.06 -6.12 -14.77
N GLN A 262 20.72 -6.01 -15.92
CA GLN A 262 20.62 -4.83 -16.78
C GLN A 262 19.45 -4.92 -17.78
N SER A 263 18.92 -6.12 -18.01
CA SER A 263 17.71 -6.37 -18.79
C SER A 263 16.83 -7.43 -18.12
N ALA A 264 15.54 -7.43 -18.45
CA ALA A 264 14.62 -8.47 -18.01
C ALA A 264 15.03 -9.85 -18.57
N GLN A 265 15.65 -9.87 -19.78
CA GLN A 265 16.16 -11.08 -20.40
C GLN A 265 17.28 -11.73 -19.58
N GLU A 266 18.22 -10.95 -19.04
CA GLU A 266 19.29 -11.50 -18.19
C GLU A 266 18.73 -12.21 -16.95
N MET A 267 17.72 -11.63 -16.29
CA MET A 267 17.06 -12.25 -15.14
C MET A 267 16.27 -13.49 -15.56
N LEU A 268 15.58 -13.44 -16.71
CA LEU A 268 14.84 -14.56 -17.28
C LEU A 268 15.76 -15.75 -17.56
N ASP A 269 16.92 -15.50 -18.16
CA ASP A 269 17.91 -16.54 -18.47
C ASP A 269 18.41 -17.24 -17.19
N ASP A 270 18.68 -16.49 -16.13
CA ASP A 270 19.14 -17.07 -14.87
C ASP A 270 18.01 -17.81 -14.12
N ILE A 271 16.75 -17.34 -14.17
CA ILE A 271 15.60 -18.09 -13.66
C ILE A 271 15.45 -19.42 -14.42
N SER A 272 15.57 -19.40 -15.73
CA SER A 272 15.50 -20.60 -16.57
C SER A 272 16.63 -21.59 -16.24
N ARG A 273 17.84 -21.11 -15.95
CA ARG A 273 18.96 -21.94 -15.47
C ARG A 273 18.66 -22.60 -14.13
N VAL A 274 18.12 -21.84 -13.18
CA VAL A 274 17.71 -22.40 -11.88
C VAL A 274 16.69 -23.50 -12.06
N ARG A 275 15.69 -23.30 -12.93
CA ARG A 275 14.67 -24.31 -13.22
C ARG A 275 15.26 -25.56 -13.88
N ALA A 276 16.27 -25.41 -14.70
CA ALA A 276 17.02 -26.50 -15.33
C ALA A 276 18.07 -27.14 -14.39
N GLY A 277 18.23 -26.68 -13.14
CA GLY A 277 19.27 -27.16 -12.22
C GLY A 277 20.70 -26.74 -12.61
N GLN A 278 20.84 -25.67 -13.41
CA GLN A 278 22.11 -25.13 -13.88
C GLN A 278 22.60 -23.96 -12.99
N GLU A 279 23.89 -23.65 -13.07
CA GLU A 279 24.44 -22.50 -12.35
C GLU A 279 23.96 -21.16 -12.92
N VAL A 280 23.66 -20.23 -12.01
CA VAL A 280 23.35 -18.82 -12.29
C VAL A 280 24.62 -18.10 -12.72
N VAL A 281 24.53 -17.33 -13.81
CA VAL A 281 25.68 -16.60 -14.40
C VAL A 281 25.89 -15.25 -13.72
N ALA A 282 24.84 -14.60 -13.25
CA ALA A 282 24.94 -13.32 -12.59
C ALA A 282 25.81 -13.42 -11.33
N LYS A 283 26.67 -12.41 -11.14
CA LYS A 283 27.54 -12.30 -9.97
C LYS A 283 26.83 -11.47 -8.90
N ILE A 284 26.76 -12.03 -7.70
CA ILE A 284 26.27 -11.26 -6.55
C ILE A 284 27.16 -10.03 -6.39
N PRO A 285 26.57 -8.81 -6.32
CA PRO A 285 27.33 -7.61 -6.06
C PRO A 285 28.12 -7.78 -4.76
N THR A 286 29.40 -7.70 -4.82
CA THR A 286 30.25 -7.71 -3.62
C THR A 286 30.12 -6.35 -2.96
N THR A 287 29.12 -6.18 -2.09
CA THR A 287 29.24 -5.14 -1.06
C THR A 287 30.52 -5.44 -0.31
N PRO A 288 31.44 -4.47 -0.13
CA PRO A 288 32.63 -4.70 0.66
C PRO A 288 32.20 -5.06 2.10
N VAL A 289 32.17 -6.37 2.38
CA VAL A 289 32.05 -6.83 3.76
C VAL A 289 33.34 -6.37 4.43
N PHE A 290 33.21 -5.40 5.31
CA PHE A 290 34.30 -4.97 6.18
C PHE A 290 34.68 -6.14 7.07
N THR A 291 35.52 -7.04 6.53
CA THR A 291 36.14 -8.08 7.33
C THR A 291 37.25 -7.44 8.20
N ARG A 292 37.48 -7.96 9.40
CA ARG A 292 38.58 -7.47 10.27
C ARG A 292 39.95 -7.42 9.55
N LYS A 293 40.16 -8.26 8.53
CA LYS A 293 41.36 -8.22 7.67
C LYS A 293 41.35 -7.06 6.69
N SER A 294 40.19 -6.72 6.11
CA SER A 294 40.06 -5.52 5.26
C SER A 294 40.21 -4.25 6.08
N ALA A 295 39.74 -4.21 7.32
CA ALA A 295 39.94 -3.09 8.23
C ALA A 295 41.43 -2.85 8.52
N LEU A 296 42.26 -3.88 8.54
CA LEU A 296 43.71 -3.75 8.71
C LEU A 296 44.40 -3.29 7.41
N ILE A 297 43.96 -3.71 6.23
CA ILE A 297 44.53 -3.30 4.93
C ILE A 297 44.07 -1.88 4.58
N TYR A 298 42.77 -1.59 4.69
CA TYR A 298 42.23 -0.25 4.44
C TYR A 298 42.54 0.74 5.57
N GLY A 299 42.63 0.27 6.81
CA GLY A 299 43.16 1.04 7.93
C GLY A 299 44.63 1.38 7.75
N GLY A 300 45.45 0.44 7.27
CA GLY A 300 46.85 0.68 6.93
C GLY A 300 47.01 1.61 5.74
N ALA A 301 46.20 1.44 4.69
CA ALA A 301 46.18 2.34 3.53
C ALA A 301 45.63 3.73 3.89
N PHE A 302 44.63 3.81 4.79
CA PHE A 302 44.09 5.07 5.29
C PHE A 302 45.13 5.79 6.18
N VAL A 303 45.81 5.05 7.06
CA VAL A 303 46.91 5.61 7.87
C VAL A 303 48.11 6.02 6.97
N ALA A 304 48.45 5.22 5.95
CA ALA A 304 49.51 5.59 4.98
C ALA A 304 49.09 6.76 4.12
N SER A 305 47.85 6.87 3.67
CA SER A 305 47.34 8.04 2.97
C SER A 305 47.19 9.24 3.88
N LEU A 306 46.86 9.04 5.16
CA LEU A 306 46.87 10.12 6.16
C LEU A 306 48.27 10.63 6.46
N VAL A 307 49.28 9.72 6.55
CA VAL A 307 50.70 10.10 6.72
C VAL A 307 51.23 10.77 5.45
N LEU A 308 50.87 10.29 4.24
CA LEU A 308 51.23 10.96 2.98
C LEU A 308 50.48 12.30 2.81
N ALA A 309 49.25 12.39 3.24
CA ALA A 309 48.49 13.65 3.26
C ALA A 309 49.05 14.60 4.33
N LEU A 310 49.47 14.09 5.48
CA LEU A 310 50.10 14.89 6.53
C LEU A 310 51.49 15.39 6.13
N THR A 311 52.30 14.56 5.43
CA THR A 311 53.61 14.99 4.89
C THR A 311 53.45 15.90 3.67
N GLY A 312 52.44 15.68 2.80
CA GLY A 312 52.07 16.60 1.72
C GLY A 312 51.50 17.92 2.26
N PHE A 313 50.76 17.86 3.39
CA PHE A 313 50.23 19.02 4.09
C PHE A 313 51.33 19.88 4.76
N LEU A 314 52.36 19.20 5.30
CA LEU A 314 53.52 19.92 5.88
C LEU A 314 54.44 20.58 4.85
N LEU A 315 54.33 20.19 3.55
CA LEU A 315 55.13 20.74 2.43
C LEU A 315 54.36 21.68 1.52
N SER A 316 53.03 21.75 1.63
CA SER A 316 52.17 22.62 0.81
C SER A 316 51.44 23.60 1.72
N GLY A 317 52.10 24.70 2.01
CA GLY A 317 51.44 25.82 2.67
C GLY A 317 50.38 26.41 1.73
N ASN A 318 49.10 26.14 2.01
CA ASN A 318 48.01 27.02 1.62
C ASN A 318 46.79 26.88 2.54
N SER A 319 46.28 27.98 2.92
CA SER A 319 45.50 28.39 4.06
C SER A 319 44.00 28.23 3.88
N ASP A 320 43.43 27.06 4.03
CA ASP A 320 41.95 26.93 4.25
C ASP A 320 41.53 25.73 5.16
N ASN A 321 42.47 24.99 5.73
CA ASN A 321 42.16 23.78 6.54
C ASN A 321 42.05 24.03 8.05
N ASN A 322 42.02 25.26 8.51
CA ASN A 322 41.96 25.61 9.93
C ASN A 322 40.53 25.95 10.44
N LEU A 323 39.49 25.60 9.67
CA LEU A 323 38.14 25.86 10.12
C LEU A 323 37.68 24.75 11.10
N PRO A 324 37.12 25.14 12.28
CA PRO A 324 36.62 24.19 13.26
C PRO A 324 35.44 23.37 12.68
N GLN A 325 35.33 22.12 13.12
CA GLN A 325 34.20 21.30 12.77
C GLN A 325 33.03 21.61 13.70
N LEU A 326 31.83 21.75 13.11
CA LEU A 326 30.63 22.02 13.85
C LEU A 326 30.23 20.77 14.68
N PRO A 327 30.07 20.90 16.02
CA PRO A 327 29.65 19.79 16.87
C PRO A 327 28.20 19.39 16.59
N SER A 328 27.83 18.11 16.89
CA SER A 328 26.45 17.68 16.84
C SER A 328 25.70 18.14 18.08
N VAL A 329 24.59 18.84 17.87
CA VAL A 329 23.71 19.31 18.96
C VAL A 329 22.29 18.73 18.87
N VAL A 330 22.02 17.86 17.91
CA VAL A 330 20.71 17.19 17.76
C VAL A 330 20.43 16.32 18.99
N GLY A 331 19.20 16.42 19.51
CA GLY A 331 18.77 15.73 20.73
C GLY A 331 19.11 16.44 22.05
N LEU A 332 19.96 17.48 22.03
CA LEU A 332 20.26 18.32 23.21
C LEU A 332 19.13 19.34 23.44
N THR A 333 19.02 19.85 24.67
CA THR A 333 18.16 21.01 24.95
C THR A 333 18.74 22.25 24.27
N GLU A 334 17.87 23.24 23.93
CA GLU A 334 18.28 24.48 23.28
C GLU A 334 19.43 25.16 24.07
N GLU A 335 19.34 25.22 25.40
CA GLU A 335 20.35 25.83 26.26
C GLU A 335 21.73 25.17 26.10
N LYS A 336 21.77 23.82 26.13
CA LYS A 336 23.01 23.07 25.96
C LYS A 336 23.58 23.20 24.53
N ALA A 337 22.69 23.24 23.53
CA ALA A 337 23.10 23.43 22.14
C ALA A 337 23.71 24.83 21.94
N ARG A 338 23.11 25.88 22.50
CA ARG A 338 23.67 27.24 22.46
C ARG A 338 25.00 27.34 23.19
N ALA A 339 25.14 26.65 24.33
CA ALA A 339 26.41 26.62 25.05
C ALA A 339 27.56 25.97 24.23
N LEU A 340 27.26 24.85 23.55
CA LEU A 340 28.23 24.19 22.66
C LEU A 340 28.54 24.97 21.39
N LEU A 341 27.62 25.81 20.94
CA LEU A 341 27.74 26.62 19.74
C LEU A 341 28.05 28.10 20.07
N SER A 342 28.59 28.40 21.25
CA SER A 342 28.82 29.76 21.74
C SER A 342 29.72 30.59 20.84
N GLU A 343 30.57 29.97 20.03
CA GLU A 343 31.47 30.61 19.07
C GLU A 343 30.80 30.88 17.69
N TYR A 344 29.52 30.49 17.51
CA TYR A 344 28.75 30.65 16.29
C TYR A 344 27.51 31.52 16.51
N ALA A 345 26.99 32.11 15.44
CA ALA A 345 25.71 32.83 15.49
C ALA A 345 24.55 31.83 15.41
N VAL A 346 23.87 31.57 16.55
CA VAL A 346 22.80 30.60 16.59
C VAL A 346 21.43 31.24 16.36
N THR A 347 20.72 30.79 15.32
CA THR A 347 19.33 31.13 15.04
C THR A 347 18.46 29.91 15.35
N VAL A 348 17.37 30.11 16.10
CA VAL A 348 16.45 29.03 16.46
C VAL A 348 15.12 29.20 15.75
N LYS A 349 14.57 28.10 15.25
CA LYS A 349 13.21 27.97 14.72
C LYS A 349 12.52 26.85 15.47
N SER A 350 11.24 27.01 15.77
CA SER A 350 10.42 25.93 16.33
C SER A 350 9.70 25.17 15.22
N ALA A 351 9.53 23.87 15.43
CA ALA A 351 8.72 23.03 14.57
C ALA A 351 8.18 21.82 15.36
N HIS A 352 6.99 21.35 15.00
CA HIS A 352 6.47 20.11 15.57
C HIS A 352 7.28 18.92 15.11
N ASP A 353 7.59 18.01 16.04
CA ASP A 353 8.31 16.76 15.78
C ASP A 353 7.69 15.63 16.62
N GLY A 354 7.22 14.57 15.95
CA GLY A 354 6.56 13.43 16.60
C GLY A 354 7.51 12.48 17.34
N VAL A 355 8.83 12.64 17.17
CA VAL A 355 9.86 11.75 17.74
C VAL A 355 10.70 12.47 18.79
N ILE A 356 11.08 13.70 18.51
CA ILE A 356 11.94 14.49 19.40
C ILE A 356 11.05 15.19 20.44
N PRO A 357 11.30 14.97 21.74
CA PRO A 357 10.55 15.63 22.80
C PRO A 357 10.63 17.17 22.71
N ASN A 358 9.61 17.83 23.27
CA ASN A 358 9.58 19.28 23.40
C ASN A 358 10.89 19.84 23.98
N ASP A 359 11.30 21.01 23.53
CA ASP A 359 12.50 21.75 23.97
C ASP A 359 13.84 21.05 23.66
N ARG A 360 13.86 20.19 22.63
CA ARG A 360 15.10 19.58 22.15
C ARG A 360 15.34 19.90 20.67
N VAL A 361 16.62 20.00 20.30
CA VAL A 361 17.04 20.25 18.93
C VAL A 361 16.66 19.04 18.05
N ALA A 362 15.74 19.23 17.13
CA ALA A 362 15.33 18.24 16.14
C ALA A 362 16.30 18.18 14.95
N SER A 363 16.83 19.34 14.52
CA SER A 363 17.84 19.40 13.45
C SER A 363 18.74 20.62 13.58
N GLN A 364 19.92 20.53 12.96
CA GLN A 364 20.85 21.65 12.84
C GLN A 364 21.31 21.83 11.38
N LEU A 365 21.48 23.07 10.96
CA LEU A 365 22.00 23.42 9.65
C LEU A 365 23.04 24.55 9.78
N PRO A 366 24.31 24.40 9.32
CA PRO A 366 24.88 23.22 8.64
C PRO A 366 24.89 21.95 9.49
N LEU A 367 25.02 20.81 8.82
CA LEU A 367 25.06 19.51 9.49
C LEU A 367 26.29 19.39 10.41
N ALA A 368 26.18 18.53 11.41
CA ALA A 368 27.32 18.18 12.26
C ALA A 368 28.54 17.76 11.41
N THR A 369 29.76 18.03 11.92
CA THR A 369 31.04 17.79 11.23
C THR A 369 31.34 18.69 10.02
N THR A 370 30.41 19.54 9.58
CA THR A 370 30.69 20.56 8.57
C THR A 370 31.73 21.55 9.12
N ARG A 371 32.71 21.93 8.31
CA ARG A 371 33.71 22.94 8.68
C ARG A 371 33.19 24.32 8.32
N ILE A 372 33.05 25.19 9.30
CA ILE A 372 32.55 26.55 9.16
C ILE A 372 33.43 27.55 9.95
N LYS A 373 33.36 28.81 9.60
CA LYS A 373 34.11 29.86 10.32
C LYS A 373 33.44 30.17 11.65
N LEU A 374 34.22 30.50 12.67
CA LEU A 374 33.71 31.08 13.89
C LEU A 374 32.90 32.35 13.57
N GLY A 375 31.71 32.47 14.16
CA GLY A 375 30.78 33.54 13.88
C GLY A 375 29.79 33.25 12.74
N ASP A 376 29.96 32.17 11.96
CA ASP A 376 28.97 31.77 10.94
C ASP A 376 27.64 31.38 11.59
N THR A 377 26.55 31.49 10.83
CA THR A 377 25.20 31.23 11.34
C THR A 377 24.90 29.72 11.33
N VAL A 378 24.49 29.22 12.48
CA VAL A 378 23.92 27.86 12.64
C VAL A 378 22.45 27.99 12.96
N VAL A 379 21.60 27.36 12.13
CA VAL A 379 20.15 27.31 12.34
C VAL A 379 19.82 26.03 13.07
N LEU A 380 19.19 26.14 14.22
CA LEU A 380 18.65 25.03 14.99
C LEU A 380 17.13 24.97 14.82
N THR A 381 16.60 23.80 14.56
CA THR A 381 15.16 23.53 14.68
C THR A 381 14.92 22.85 16.01
N VAL A 382 14.17 23.48 16.89
CA VAL A 382 13.81 22.96 18.21
C VAL A 382 12.40 22.37 18.13
N SER A 383 12.21 21.19 18.67
CA SER A 383 10.91 20.53 18.69
C SER A 383 9.99 21.19 19.72
N ASP A 384 8.76 21.49 19.34
CA ASP A 384 7.64 21.86 20.24
C ASP A 384 6.77 20.65 20.60
N GLY A 385 7.30 19.43 20.36
CA GLY A 385 6.58 18.18 20.58
C GLY A 385 5.68 17.80 19.38
N PRO A 386 4.83 16.78 19.53
CA PRO A 386 4.09 16.17 18.43
C PRO A 386 2.93 17.03 17.89
N GLY A 387 2.71 18.24 18.42
CA GLY A 387 1.62 19.10 17.99
C GLY A 387 0.23 18.65 18.49
N GLU A 388 -0.80 19.40 18.11
CA GLU A 388 -2.19 19.09 18.44
C GLU A 388 -2.91 18.53 17.21
N ALA A 389 -3.85 17.61 17.43
CA ALA A 389 -4.75 17.08 16.42
C ALA A 389 -6.19 17.19 16.90
N ILE A 390 -7.12 17.46 15.98
CA ILE A 390 -8.57 17.54 16.31
C ILE A 390 -9.23 16.28 15.75
N VAL A 391 -10.03 15.60 16.57
CA VAL A 391 -10.84 14.46 16.13
C VAL A 391 -11.89 14.98 15.13
N PRO A 392 -11.93 14.52 13.86
CA PRO A 392 -12.85 15.03 12.85
C PRO A 392 -14.31 14.89 13.26
N ASP A 393 -15.14 15.93 12.98
CA ASP A 393 -16.55 15.98 13.39
C ASP A 393 -17.46 15.03 12.61
N ASN A 394 -17.03 14.60 11.43
CA ASN A 394 -17.85 13.83 10.48
C ASN A 394 -17.63 12.31 10.56
N LEU A 395 -17.01 11.78 11.60
CA LEU A 395 -16.68 10.35 11.70
C LEU A 395 -17.89 9.45 11.91
N ILE A 396 -18.90 9.93 12.66
CA ILE A 396 -20.11 9.16 12.94
C ILE A 396 -20.92 9.01 11.65
N GLY A 397 -21.34 7.80 11.34
CA GLY A 397 -22.04 7.43 10.10
C GLY A 397 -21.13 7.07 8.94
N MET A 398 -19.80 7.27 9.04
CA MET A 398 -18.85 6.83 8.04
C MET A 398 -18.62 5.31 8.09
N SER A 399 -18.12 4.76 6.98
CA SER A 399 -17.54 3.40 7.01
C SER A 399 -16.27 3.38 7.88
N LEU A 400 -15.95 2.23 8.47
CA LEU A 400 -14.70 2.05 9.23
C LEU A 400 -13.45 2.46 8.44
N ILE A 401 -13.46 2.19 7.12
CA ILE A 401 -12.33 2.51 6.23
C ILE A 401 -12.19 4.03 6.10
N ASP A 402 -13.30 4.73 5.84
CA ASP A 402 -13.28 6.19 5.67
C ASP A 402 -12.95 6.91 6.99
N ALA A 403 -13.49 6.42 8.10
CA ALA A 403 -13.19 6.97 9.43
C ALA A 403 -11.71 6.79 9.82
N ARG A 404 -11.11 5.63 9.52
CA ARG A 404 -9.67 5.42 9.70
C ARG A 404 -8.84 6.37 8.85
N SER A 405 -9.24 6.55 7.59
CA SER A 405 -8.57 7.48 6.68
C SER A 405 -8.65 8.94 7.19
N ALA A 406 -9.83 9.37 7.64
CA ALA A 406 -10.05 10.69 8.19
C ALA A 406 -9.20 10.94 9.46
N LEU A 407 -9.15 9.98 10.39
CA LEU A 407 -8.32 10.06 11.58
C LEU A 407 -6.84 10.11 11.26
N THR A 408 -6.39 9.26 10.34
CA THR A 408 -4.98 9.22 9.92
C THR A 408 -4.56 10.53 9.23
N SER A 409 -5.45 11.17 8.47
CA SER A 409 -5.17 12.44 7.79
C SER A 409 -4.89 13.60 8.75
N VAL A 410 -5.41 13.53 9.97
CA VAL A 410 -5.15 14.51 11.06
C VAL A 410 -4.09 14.02 12.05
N GLY A 411 -3.39 12.93 11.74
CA GLY A 411 -2.32 12.40 12.58
C GLY A 411 -2.78 11.59 13.78
N LEU A 412 -4.02 11.07 13.80
CA LEU A 412 -4.56 10.22 14.86
C LEU A 412 -4.56 8.74 14.44
N LEU A 413 -4.44 7.84 15.40
CA LEU A 413 -4.36 6.40 15.16
C LEU A 413 -5.56 5.67 15.73
N VAL A 414 -6.16 4.73 14.97
CA VAL A 414 -7.21 3.86 15.51
C VAL A 414 -6.56 2.67 16.21
N SER A 415 -6.61 2.66 17.54
CA SER A 415 -6.02 1.59 18.35
C SER A 415 -6.93 0.38 18.51
N GLN A 416 -8.25 0.61 18.52
CA GLN A 416 -9.24 -0.44 18.75
C GLN A 416 -10.55 -0.15 18.02
N THR A 417 -11.23 -1.19 17.58
CA THR A 417 -12.62 -1.13 17.11
C THR A 417 -13.47 -2.04 17.98
N VAL A 418 -14.60 -1.52 18.47
CA VAL A 418 -15.57 -2.24 19.29
C VAL A 418 -16.85 -2.41 18.46
N ALA A 419 -17.30 -3.64 18.25
CA ALA A 419 -18.54 -3.91 17.55
C ALA A 419 -19.73 -3.77 18.49
N ALA A 420 -20.79 -3.07 18.08
CA ALA A 420 -22.03 -2.91 18.82
C ALA A 420 -23.24 -3.21 17.92
N PRO A 421 -24.31 -3.81 18.48
CA PRO A 421 -25.56 -4.01 17.76
C PRO A 421 -26.16 -2.66 17.32
N SER A 422 -26.59 -2.59 16.05
CA SER A 422 -27.15 -1.36 15.46
C SER A 422 -27.96 -1.70 14.20
N ASP A 423 -28.92 -0.84 13.88
CA ASP A 423 -29.68 -0.87 12.62
C ASP A 423 -28.88 -0.34 11.41
N GLN A 424 -27.70 0.21 11.67
CA GLN A 424 -26.82 0.70 10.61
C GLN A 424 -26.11 -0.47 9.89
N PRO A 425 -25.68 -0.26 8.63
CA PRO A 425 -24.88 -1.25 7.90
C PRO A 425 -23.63 -1.66 8.68
N GLN A 426 -23.26 -2.93 8.59
CA GLN A 426 -22.05 -3.45 9.26
C GLN A 426 -20.82 -2.60 8.94
N GLY A 427 -20.04 -2.25 9.98
CA GLY A 427 -18.84 -1.44 9.85
C GLY A 427 -19.07 0.07 9.82
N THR A 428 -20.33 0.54 9.97
CA THR A 428 -20.61 1.98 10.14
C THR A 428 -20.17 2.43 11.54
N VAL A 429 -19.47 3.56 11.63
CA VAL A 429 -19.03 4.15 12.90
C VAL A 429 -20.24 4.72 13.66
N LEU A 430 -20.42 4.24 14.88
CA LEU A 430 -21.52 4.64 15.78
C LEU A 430 -21.06 5.64 16.83
N ASP A 431 -19.82 5.49 17.31
CA ASP A 431 -19.25 6.34 18.35
C ASP A 431 -17.73 6.40 18.24
N VAL A 432 -17.13 7.46 18.81
CA VAL A 432 -15.70 7.76 18.73
C VAL A 432 -15.20 8.22 20.09
N THR A 433 -14.10 7.64 20.56
CA THR A 433 -13.45 8.03 21.83
C THR A 433 -11.95 8.30 21.59
N PRO A 434 -11.44 9.52 21.87
CA PRO A 434 -12.14 10.72 22.36
C PRO A 434 -13.23 11.22 21.39
N THR A 435 -14.20 11.96 21.91
CA THR A 435 -15.36 12.44 21.13
C THR A 435 -14.94 13.30 19.94
N VAL A 436 -15.76 13.28 18.89
CA VAL A 436 -15.57 14.15 17.72
C VAL A 436 -15.43 15.62 18.13
N GLY A 437 -14.60 16.39 17.43
CA GLY A 437 -14.29 17.79 17.75
C GLY A 437 -13.32 17.99 18.92
N SER A 438 -12.94 16.96 19.67
CA SER A 438 -11.98 17.10 20.77
C SER A 438 -10.56 17.33 20.28
N VAL A 439 -9.81 18.18 20.98
CA VAL A 439 -8.37 18.39 20.75
C VAL A 439 -7.58 17.35 21.51
N THR A 440 -6.65 16.72 20.86
CA THR A 440 -5.74 15.71 21.43
C THR A 440 -4.34 15.87 20.85
N VAL A 441 -3.38 15.14 21.36
CA VAL A 441 -2.00 15.18 20.87
C VAL A 441 -1.89 14.39 19.55
N ALA A 442 -1.21 14.92 18.56
CA ALA A 442 -0.93 14.19 17.32
C ALA A 442 -0.20 12.87 17.63
N GLY A 443 -0.61 11.79 16.97
CA GLY A 443 -0.16 10.43 17.29
C GLY A 443 -0.99 9.71 18.37
N SER A 444 -1.97 10.39 19.00
CA SER A 444 -2.85 9.77 19.99
C SER A 444 -3.76 8.71 19.37
N SER A 445 -4.15 7.76 20.22
CA SER A 445 -5.02 6.64 19.85
C SER A 445 -6.50 7.00 20.00
N VAL A 446 -7.30 6.59 19.03
CA VAL A 446 -8.77 6.73 19.00
C VAL A 446 -9.41 5.35 18.98
N VAL A 447 -10.49 5.15 19.73
CA VAL A 447 -11.32 3.95 19.71
C VAL A 447 -12.59 4.26 18.92
N LEU A 448 -12.92 3.37 17.97
CA LEU A 448 -14.15 3.47 17.18
C LEU A 448 -15.13 2.38 17.61
N THR A 449 -16.38 2.76 17.92
CA THR A 449 -17.49 1.83 18.05
C THR A 449 -18.18 1.71 16.69
N ILE A 450 -18.28 0.50 16.16
CA ILE A 450 -18.84 0.23 14.83
C ILE A 450 -20.05 -0.68 14.90
N ALA A 451 -20.95 -0.55 13.94
CA ALA A 451 -22.09 -1.44 13.79
C ALA A 451 -21.64 -2.89 13.49
N SER A 452 -22.14 -3.84 14.28
CA SER A 452 -21.85 -5.27 14.09
C SER A 452 -22.62 -5.89 12.92
N GLY A 453 -23.64 -5.22 12.41
CA GLY A 453 -24.60 -5.78 11.45
C GLY A 453 -25.64 -6.68 12.12
N GLU A 454 -25.69 -6.64 13.45
CA GLU A 454 -26.66 -7.37 14.26
C GLU A 454 -27.59 -6.38 14.98
N VAL A 455 -28.84 -6.77 15.13
CA VAL A 455 -29.89 -6.00 15.82
C VAL A 455 -30.48 -6.86 16.93
N ILE A 456 -30.87 -6.21 18.02
CA ILE A 456 -31.51 -6.88 19.14
C ILE A 456 -32.96 -7.20 18.77
N VAL A 457 -33.37 -8.45 18.93
CA VAL A 457 -34.74 -8.88 18.72
C VAL A 457 -35.67 -8.26 19.78
N PRO A 458 -36.68 -7.46 19.35
CA PRO A 458 -37.58 -6.80 20.30
C PRO A 458 -38.47 -7.80 21.04
N ASN A 459 -38.98 -7.41 22.23
CA ASN A 459 -39.98 -8.20 22.93
C ASN A 459 -41.34 -7.97 22.29
N LEU A 460 -41.93 -9.07 21.73
CA LEU A 460 -43.18 -9.03 21.00
C LEU A 460 -44.32 -9.79 21.72
N ILE A 461 -44.01 -10.47 22.82
CA ILE A 461 -45.03 -11.22 23.57
C ILE A 461 -46.10 -10.30 24.11
N GLY A 462 -47.37 -10.59 23.80
CA GLY A 462 -48.52 -9.75 24.18
C GLY A 462 -48.78 -8.56 23.25
N VAL A 463 -47.97 -8.33 22.24
CA VAL A 463 -48.15 -7.25 21.26
C VAL A 463 -49.11 -7.71 20.16
N GLU A 464 -49.96 -6.81 19.65
CA GLU A 464 -50.83 -7.09 18.50
C GLU A 464 -49.97 -7.48 17.26
N ALA A 465 -50.43 -8.45 16.50
CA ALA A 465 -49.71 -9.03 15.37
C ALA A 465 -49.27 -7.96 14.34
N ILE A 466 -50.13 -6.98 14.03
CA ILE A 466 -49.81 -5.90 13.07
C ILE A 466 -48.66 -5.02 13.61
N GLN A 467 -48.75 -4.67 14.88
CA GLN A 467 -47.73 -3.84 15.54
C GLN A 467 -46.40 -4.62 15.69
N ALA A 468 -46.45 -5.90 16.03
CA ALA A 468 -45.29 -6.77 16.12
C ALA A 468 -44.54 -6.90 14.78
N LYS A 469 -45.30 -7.06 13.67
CA LYS A 469 -44.72 -7.05 12.31
C LYS A 469 -44.03 -5.72 11.98
N THR A 470 -44.70 -4.62 12.29
CA THR A 470 -44.14 -3.29 12.04
C THR A 470 -42.81 -3.10 12.78
N LEU A 471 -42.76 -3.50 14.06
CA LEU A 471 -41.53 -3.42 14.88
C LEU A 471 -40.42 -4.30 14.31
N LEU A 472 -40.72 -5.50 13.86
CA LEU A 472 -39.73 -6.40 13.25
C LEU A 472 -39.19 -5.87 11.91
N ILE A 473 -40.10 -5.36 11.05
CA ILE A 473 -39.70 -4.78 9.76
C ILE A 473 -38.85 -3.52 9.97
N GLN A 474 -39.21 -2.66 10.91
CA GLN A 474 -38.42 -1.48 11.27
C GLN A 474 -37.05 -1.84 11.83
N ALA A 475 -36.95 -2.94 12.58
CA ALA A 475 -35.70 -3.49 13.07
C ALA A 475 -34.90 -4.27 11.99
N GLY A 476 -35.39 -4.34 10.75
CA GLY A 476 -34.69 -4.98 9.63
C GLY A 476 -34.83 -6.51 9.56
N PHE A 477 -35.82 -7.11 10.26
CA PHE A 477 -36.05 -8.54 10.24
C PHE A 477 -37.11 -8.92 9.20
N LEU A 478 -37.02 -10.17 8.70
CA LEU A 478 -38.09 -10.82 7.97
C LEU A 478 -39.04 -11.50 8.97
N VAL A 479 -40.36 -11.42 8.74
CA VAL A 479 -41.36 -11.98 9.64
C VAL A 479 -41.87 -13.30 9.10
N LYS A 480 -41.87 -14.36 9.95
CA LYS A 480 -42.58 -15.61 9.71
C LYS A 480 -43.71 -15.75 10.73
N GLU A 481 -44.92 -16.01 10.25
CA GLU A 481 -46.12 -16.09 11.06
C GLU A 481 -46.55 -17.53 11.22
N PHE A 482 -46.85 -17.91 12.45
CA PHE A 482 -47.57 -19.12 12.81
C PHE A 482 -48.78 -18.77 13.66
N TYR A 483 -49.74 -19.65 13.68
CA TYR A 483 -50.99 -19.44 14.43
C TYR A 483 -51.19 -20.63 15.34
N ASP A 484 -51.52 -20.36 16.61
CA ASP A 484 -51.83 -21.39 17.62
C ASP A 484 -52.95 -20.87 18.53
N VAL A 485 -53.52 -21.72 19.35
CA VAL A 485 -54.60 -21.38 20.25
C VAL A 485 -54.09 -21.36 21.69
N ASP A 486 -54.27 -20.21 22.37
CA ASP A 486 -54.01 -20.03 23.78
C ASP A 486 -55.22 -19.35 24.44
N SER A 487 -56.01 -20.10 25.22
CA SER A 487 -57.22 -19.59 25.87
C SER A 487 -56.94 -18.53 26.96
N ALA A 488 -55.68 -18.38 27.40
CA ALA A 488 -55.29 -17.41 28.41
C ALA A 488 -54.92 -16.04 27.84
N GLN A 489 -54.78 -15.93 26.50
CA GLN A 489 -54.36 -14.72 25.83
C GLN A 489 -55.42 -14.16 24.87
N PRO A 490 -55.48 -12.83 24.66
CA PRO A 490 -56.39 -12.26 23.65
C PRO A 490 -56.06 -12.77 22.23
N VAL A 491 -57.10 -12.91 21.40
CA VAL A 491 -56.97 -13.24 19.99
C VAL A 491 -56.24 -12.12 19.24
N GLY A 492 -55.34 -12.47 18.34
CA GLY A 492 -54.59 -11.53 17.51
C GLY A 492 -53.26 -11.01 18.11
N VAL A 493 -52.94 -11.41 19.35
CA VAL A 493 -51.66 -11.07 19.97
C VAL A 493 -50.61 -12.16 19.76
N VAL A 494 -49.33 -11.76 19.84
CA VAL A 494 -48.19 -12.70 19.78
C VAL A 494 -48.09 -13.44 21.12
N ILE A 495 -48.14 -14.76 21.06
CA ILE A 495 -48.05 -15.66 22.23
C ILE A 495 -46.68 -16.33 22.36
N ARG A 496 -45.92 -16.41 21.28
CA ARG A 496 -44.54 -16.91 21.24
C ARG A 496 -43.73 -16.20 20.16
N GLN A 497 -42.45 -16.07 20.38
CA GLN A 497 -41.49 -15.59 19.38
C GLN A 497 -40.22 -16.45 19.40
N ALA A 498 -39.55 -16.55 18.26
CA ALA A 498 -38.24 -17.18 18.11
C ALA A 498 -37.44 -16.43 17.00
N PRO A 499 -36.21 -15.96 17.29
CA PRO A 499 -35.48 -16.06 18.56
C PRO A 499 -36.12 -15.28 19.73
N GLU A 500 -35.65 -15.57 20.95
CA GLU A 500 -36.13 -14.90 22.17
C GLU A 500 -35.80 -13.38 22.14
N ALA A 501 -36.64 -12.61 22.84
CA ALA A 501 -36.40 -11.17 23.04
C ALA A 501 -35.04 -10.90 23.69
N GLY A 502 -34.36 -9.85 23.26
CA GLY A 502 -33.03 -9.45 23.77
C GLY A 502 -31.85 -10.22 23.14
N THR A 503 -32.08 -11.22 22.30
CA THR A 503 -31.02 -11.89 21.54
C THR A 503 -30.59 -11.04 20.34
N THR A 504 -29.34 -11.11 19.94
CA THR A 504 -28.84 -10.44 18.73
C THR A 504 -29.01 -11.34 17.50
N GLN A 505 -29.44 -10.76 16.40
CA GLN A 505 -29.58 -11.44 15.11
C GLN A 505 -29.11 -10.53 13.96
N THR A 506 -28.55 -11.14 12.95
CA THR A 506 -28.14 -10.40 11.73
C THR A 506 -29.36 -9.81 11.02
N ILE A 507 -29.24 -8.59 10.53
CA ILE A 507 -30.25 -7.90 9.71
C ILE A 507 -30.63 -8.80 8.51
N GLY A 508 -31.92 -8.86 8.19
CA GLY A 508 -32.46 -9.70 7.12
C GLY A 508 -32.74 -11.15 7.51
N LYS A 509 -32.40 -11.57 8.74
CA LYS A 509 -32.83 -12.89 9.26
C LYS A 509 -34.31 -12.90 9.61
N SER A 510 -34.92 -14.11 9.59
CA SER A 510 -36.33 -14.29 9.93
C SER A 510 -36.53 -14.41 11.44
N VAL A 511 -37.45 -13.60 11.97
CA VAL A 511 -38.02 -13.77 13.31
C VAL A 511 -39.41 -14.40 13.15
N THR A 512 -39.61 -15.51 13.84
CA THR A 512 -40.91 -16.24 13.86
C THR A 512 -41.75 -15.71 15.00
N ILE A 513 -42.99 -15.32 14.72
CA ILE A 513 -44.02 -15.00 15.73
C ILE A 513 -45.17 -15.98 15.64
N THR A 514 -45.64 -16.42 16.79
CA THR A 514 -46.86 -17.25 16.88
C THR A 514 -47.99 -16.37 17.40
N ILE A 515 -49.05 -16.25 16.62
CA ILE A 515 -50.18 -15.37 16.87
C ILE A 515 -51.33 -16.21 17.42
N ASN A 516 -51.97 -15.72 18.48
CA ASN A 516 -53.15 -16.41 19.02
C ASN A 516 -54.31 -16.28 18.05
N LYS A 517 -54.96 -17.40 17.73
CA LYS A 517 -56.18 -17.44 16.91
C LYS A 517 -57.38 -17.96 17.71
N GLN A 518 -58.58 -17.74 17.19
CA GLN A 518 -59.78 -18.36 17.77
C GLN A 518 -59.70 -19.90 17.67
N PRO A 519 -60.21 -20.61 18.68
CA PRO A 519 -60.28 -22.07 18.67
C PRO A 519 -61.08 -22.60 17.48
#